data_0b696175174511ce0c844168624728bf
#
_entry.id   0b696175174511ce0c844168624728bf
#
_cell.length_a   1.000
_cell.length_b   1.000
_cell.length_c   1.000
_cell.angle_alpha   90.00
_cell.angle_beta   90.00
_cell.angle_gamma   90.00
#
_symmetry.space_group_name_H-M   'P 1'
#
loop_
_entity.id
_entity.type
_entity.pdbx_description
1 polymer ?
#
loop_
_entity_poly.entity_id
_entity_poly.type
_entity_poly.pdbx_seq_one_letter_code
_entity_poly.pdbx_strand_id
1 'polypeptide(L)'
;MSAIDDLPPLREVIRQHSLSARKSLGQNFLLDLNLTARIARAAGPLEDATIIEIGPGPGGLTRALLALGARRIIAVERDQRALAALEEISSRYPGRLEIICADAQHFDPRPLLGGTVAKIVANL
;
A
#
# COMPACT_ATOMS: atom_id res chain seq x y z
N MET A 1 11.70 -17.75 -1.47
CA MET A 1 10.33 -17.33 -1.84
C MET A 1 9.97 -16.08 -1.05
N SER A 2 9.38 -15.10 -1.72
CA SER A 2 8.92 -13.89 -1.04
C SER A 2 7.73 -14.19 -0.14
N ALA A 3 7.64 -13.56 1.03
CA ALA A 3 6.49 -13.69 1.92
C ALA A 3 5.16 -13.28 1.25
N ILE A 4 5.23 -12.41 0.25
CA ILE A 4 4.05 -11.96 -0.48
C ILE A 4 3.35 -13.09 -1.24
N ASP A 5 4.11 -14.12 -1.62
CA ASP A 5 3.56 -15.26 -2.37
C ASP A 5 2.59 -16.09 -1.53
N ASP A 6 2.66 -15.94 -0.19
CA ASP A 6 1.74 -16.62 0.73
C ASP A 6 0.42 -15.88 0.91
N LEU A 7 0.31 -14.68 0.37
CA LEU A 7 -0.91 -13.90 0.47
C LEU A 7 -1.91 -14.33 -0.60
N PRO A 8 -3.21 -14.26 -0.31
CA PRO A 8 -4.22 -14.61 -1.29
C PRO A 8 -4.18 -13.64 -2.49
N PRO A 9 -4.62 -14.08 -3.69
CA PRO A 9 -4.74 -13.20 -4.84
C PRO A 9 -5.63 -11.99 -4.53
N LEU A 10 -5.36 -10.84 -5.16
CA LEU A 10 -6.13 -9.61 -4.91
C LEU A 10 -7.63 -9.78 -5.11
N ARG A 11 -8.06 -10.54 -6.12
CA ARG A 11 -9.49 -10.81 -6.33
C ARG A 11 -10.12 -11.47 -5.12
N GLU A 12 -9.39 -12.40 -4.51
CA GLU A 12 -9.84 -13.13 -3.33
C GLU A 12 -9.92 -12.18 -2.13
N VAL A 13 -8.92 -11.31 -1.95
CA VAL A 13 -8.90 -10.31 -0.89
C VAL A 13 -10.08 -9.37 -1.03
N ILE A 14 -10.35 -8.90 -2.24
CA ILE A 14 -11.48 -8.01 -2.51
C ILE A 14 -12.80 -8.69 -2.13
N ARG A 15 -12.94 -9.95 -2.46
CA ARG A 15 -14.14 -10.73 -2.13
C ARG A 15 -14.28 -10.95 -0.62
N GLN A 16 -13.20 -11.40 0.04
CA GLN A 16 -13.21 -11.72 1.47
C GLN A 16 -13.55 -10.52 2.35
N HIS A 17 -13.08 -9.34 1.98
CA HIS A 17 -13.28 -8.14 2.77
C HIS A 17 -14.42 -7.26 2.23
N SER A 18 -15.22 -7.81 1.32
CA SER A 18 -16.35 -7.10 0.69
C SER A 18 -15.92 -5.77 0.07
N LEU A 19 -14.70 -5.73 -0.45
CA LEU A 19 -14.17 -4.58 -1.14
C LEU A 19 -14.70 -4.52 -2.57
N SER A 20 -15.08 -3.34 -3.00
CA SER A 20 -15.36 -3.06 -4.40
C SER A 20 -14.99 -1.61 -4.66
N ALA A 21 -14.55 -1.32 -5.87
CA ALA A 21 -14.25 0.06 -6.21
C ALA A 21 -15.49 0.92 -6.11
N ARG A 22 -15.38 2.08 -5.47
CA ARG A 22 -16.47 3.05 -5.35
C ARG A 22 -16.06 4.33 -6.05
N LYS A 23 -16.83 4.71 -7.07
CA LYS A 23 -16.56 5.96 -7.81
C LYS A 23 -16.65 7.18 -6.89
N SER A 24 -17.57 7.17 -5.93
CA SER A 24 -17.71 8.26 -4.97
C SER A 24 -16.48 8.48 -4.09
N LEU A 25 -15.62 7.46 -3.96
CA LEU A 25 -14.37 7.54 -3.23
C LEU A 25 -13.16 7.65 -4.16
N GLY A 26 -13.38 7.74 -5.47
CA GLY A 26 -12.31 7.81 -6.45
C GLY A 26 -11.49 6.53 -6.56
N GLN A 27 -12.04 5.40 -6.18
CA GLN A 27 -11.32 4.14 -6.17
C GLN A 27 -11.17 3.56 -7.56
N ASN A 28 -9.98 3.04 -7.84
CA ASN A 28 -9.64 2.33 -9.06
C ASN A 28 -8.58 1.28 -8.70
N PHE A 29 -9.03 0.07 -8.40
CA PHE A 29 -8.12 -0.96 -7.90
C PHE A 29 -7.27 -1.54 -9.03
N LEU A 30 -5.95 -1.59 -8.79
CA LEU A 30 -5.01 -2.24 -9.70
C LEU A 30 -4.94 -3.72 -9.38
N LEU A 31 -5.43 -4.55 -10.29
CA LEU A 31 -5.42 -6.00 -10.15
C LEU A 31 -4.27 -6.66 -10.92
N ASP A 32 -3.68 -5.95 -11.87
CA ASP A 32 -2.57 -6.48 -12.67
C ASP A 32 -1.26 -6.37 -11.90
N LEU A 33 -0.74 -7.50 -11.47
CA LEU A 33 0.50 -7.56 -10.69
C LEU A 33 1.72 -7.13 -11.51
N ASN A 34 1.71 -7.30 -12.83
CA ASN A 34 2.79 -6.80 -13.68
C ASN A 34 2.80 -5.27 -13.71
N LEU A 35 1.62 -4.67 -13.77
CA LEU A 35 1.50 -3.21 -13.75
C LEU A 35 1.92 -2.63 -12.41
N THR A 36 1.48 -3.22 -11.30
CA THR A 36 1.88 -2.74 -9.96
C THR A 36 3.39 -2.87 -9.75
N ALA A 37 3.99 -3.94 -10.24
CA ALA A 37 5.44 -4.11 -10.18
C ALA A 37 6.17 -3.04 -11.00
N ARG A 38 5.64 -2.69 -12.17
CA ARG A 38 6.22 -1.62 -13.01
C ARG A 38 6.14 -0.27 -12.32
N ILE A 39 5.02 0.05 -11.70
CA ILE A 39 4.85 1.29 -10.94
C ILE A 39 5.83 1.34 -9.77
N ALA A 40 5.95 0.24 -9.04
CA ALA A 40 6.87 0.17 -7.91
C ALA A 40 8.32 0.35 -8.34
N ARG A 41 8.73 -0.27 -9.45
CA ARG A 41 10.09 -0.09 -10.00
C ARG A 41 10.34 1.35 -10.44
N ALA A 42 9.31 2.02 -10.98
CA ALA A 42 9.43 3.41 -11.42
C ALA A 42 9.69 4.37 -10.25
N ALA A 43 9.34 3.98 -9.03
CA ALA A 43 9.63 4.78 -7.85
C ALA A 43 11.13 4.84 -7.53
N GLY A 44 11.94 4.02 -8.17
CA GLY A 44 13.40 3.98 -7.98
C GLY A 44 13.79 3.19 -6.73
N PRO A 45 14.99 3.45 -6.16
CA PRO A 45 15.43 2.74 -4.97
C PRO A 45 14.47 2.94 -3.80
N LEU A 46 14.07 1.84 -3.17
CA LEU A 46 13.06 1.87 -2.09
C LEU A 46 13.68 1.66 -0.70
N GLU A 47 14.91 1.14 -0.64
CA GLU A 47 15.50 0.69 0.62
C GLU A 47 15.82 1.82 1.58
N ASP A 48 16.26 2.98 1.06
CA ASP A 48 16.74 4.09 1.87
C ASP A 48 15.71 5.21 2.02
N ALA A 49 14.49 5.01 1.52
CA ALA A 49 13.45 6.02 1.58
C ALA A 49 12.25 5.50 2.36
N THR A 50 11.54 6.41 3.02
CA THR A 50 10.22 6.13 3.54
C THR A 50 9.21 6.32 2.41
N ILE A 51 8.40 5.31 2.15
CA ILE A 51 7.38 5.37 1.10
C ILE A 51 6.07 5.79 1.75
N ILE A 52 5.45 6.83 1.21
CA ILE A 52 4.08 7.21 1.61
C ILE A 52 3.17 6.79 0.47
N GLU A 53 2.35 5.80 0.73
CA GLU A 53 1.39 5.31 -0.26
C GLU A 53 0.01 5.86 0.04
N ILE A 54 -0.57 6.55 -0.94
CA ILE A 54 -1.89 7.16 -0.81
C ILE A 54 -2.92 6.25 -1.46
N GLY A 55 -3.95 5.90 -0.69
CA GLY A 55 -5.06 5.11 -1.19
C GLY A 55 -4.68 3.70 -1.60
N PRO A 56 -4.02 2.90 -0.74
CA PRO A 56 -3.57 1.56 -1.13
C PRO A 56 -4.69 0.58 -1.47
N GLY A 57 -5.91 0.83 -1.01
CA GLY A 57 -7.03 -0.08 -1.22
C GLY A 57 -6.72 -1.48 -0.73
N PRO A 58 -6.96 -2.54 -1.55
CA PRO A 58 -6.67 -3.92 -1.12
C PRO A 58 -5.18 -4.26 -1.07
N GLY A 59 -4.29 -3.34 -1.49
CA GLY A 59 -2.86 -3.47 -1.26
C GLY A 59 -2.04 -4.05 -2.42
N GLY A 60 -2.55 -3.99 -3.66
CA GLY A 60 -1.81 -4.51 -4.80
C GLY A 60 -0.46 -3.83 -5.01
N LEU A 61 -0.45 -2.51 -5.03
CA LEU A 61 0.78 -1.74 -5.16
C LEU A 61 1.63 -1.88 -3.89
N THR A 62 0.99 -1.91 -2.71
CA THR A 62 1.67 -2.13 -1.44
C THR A 62 2.51 -3.41 -1.46
N ARG A 63 1.91 -4.51 -1.93
CA ARG A 63 2.61 -5.80 -2.05
C ARG A 63 3.83 -5.69 -2.97
N ALA A 64 3.68 -5.00 -4.09
CA ALA A 64 4.76 -4.83 -5.05
C ALA A 64 5.91 -4.01 -4.45
N LEU A 65 5.60 -2.95 -3.71
CA LEU A 65 6.61 -2.13 -3.03
C LEU A 65 7.39 -2.95 -2.00
N LEU A 66 6.69 -3.76 -1.22
CA LEU A 66 7.32 -4.62 -0.21
C LEU A 66 8.19 -5.70 -0.87
N ALA A 67 7.70 -6.32 -1.95
CA ALA A 67 8.45 -7.34 -2.67
C ALA A 67 9.74 -6.80 -3.30
N LEU A 68 9.75 -5.52 -3.67
CA LEU A 68 10.93 -4.86 -4.25
C LEU A 68 11.86 -4.24 -3.20
N GLY A 69 11.61 -4.49 -1.92
CA GLY A 69 12.56 -4.15 -0.87
C GLY A 69 12.25 -2.90 -0.06
N ALA A 70 11.07 -2.32 -0.19
CA ALA A 70 10.69 -1.18 0.65
C ALA A 70 10.76 -1.57 2.13
N ARG A 71 11.54 -0.85 2.91
CA ARG A 71 11.71 -1.14 4.33
C ARG A 71 10.68 -0.49 5.21
N ARG A 72 10.13 0.64 4.76
CA ARG A 72 9.12 1.35 5.50
C ARG A 72 8.11 1.96 4.56
N ILE A 73 6.86 1.54 4.70
CA ILE A 73 5.74 2.11 3.98
C ILE A 73 4.75 2.66 5.00
N ILE A 74 4.33 3.90 4.81
CA ILE A 74 3.23 4.50 5.55
C ILE A 74 2.06 4.57 4.56
N ALA A 75 1.07 3.70 4.76
CA ALA A 75 -0.10 3.62 3.89
C ALA A 75 -1.23 4.45 4.48
N VAL A 76 -1.71 5.43 3.73
CA VAL A 76 -2.78 6.32 4.17
C VAL A 76 -4.05 5.95 3.42
N GLU A 77 -5.01 5.39 4.14
CA GLU A 77 -6.25 4.88 3.57
C GLU A 77 -7.45 5.35 4.37
N ARG A 78 -8.43 5.96 3.71
CA ARG A 78 -9.67 6.43 4.36
C ARG A 78 -10.78 5.39 4.36
N ASP A 79 -10.71 4.38 3.50
CA ASP A 79 -11.73 3.35 3.37
C ASP A 79 -11.48 2.24 4.38
N GLN A 80 -12.29 2.21 5.44
CA GLN A 80 -12.14 1.23 6.52
C GLN A 80 -12.28 -0.21 6.05
N ARG A 81 -12.96 -0.45 4.92
CA ARG A 81 -13.09 -1.80 4.37
C ARG A 81 -11.74 -2.39 3.97
N ALA A 82 -10.78 -1.53 3.62
CA ALA A 82 -9.45 -1.96 3.19
C ALA A 82 -8.51 -2.27 4.35
N LEU A 83 -8.80 -1.79 5.56
CA LEU A 83 -7.85 -1.89 6.67
C LEU A 83 -7.52 -3.34 7.03
N ALA A 84 -8.50 -4.22 7.06
CA ALA A 84 -8.25 -5.63 7.41
C ALA A 84 -7.35 -6.31 6.37
N ALA A 85 -7.55 -5.99 5.07
CA ALA A 85 -6.70 -6.52 4.02
C ALA A 85 -5.26 -6.02 4.16
N LEU A 86 -5.08 -4.74 4.48
CA LEU A 86 -3.76 -4.16 4.69
C LEU A 86 -3.08 -4.73 5.93
N GLU A 87 -3.84 -5.00 6.99
CA GLU A 87 -3.30 -5.62 8.20
C GLU A 87 -2.76 -7.03 7.93
N GLU A 88 -3.40 -7.80 7.05
CA GLU A 88 -2.89 -9.10 6.64
C GLU A 88 -1.52 -8.96 5.95
N ILE A 89 -1.38 -7.95 5.10
CA ILE A 89 -0.09 -7.67 4.46
C ILE A 89 0.94 -7.27 5.52
N SER A 90 0.57 -6.38 6.44
CA SER A 90 1.46 -5.92 7.50
C SER A 90 1.96 -7.07 8.37
N SER A 91 1.11 -8.05 8.66
CA SER A 91 1.50 -9.20 9.47
C SER A 91 2.54 -10.10 8.79
N ARG A 92 2.57 -10.09 7.45
CA ARG A 92 3.58 -10.84 6.67
C ARG A 92 4.90 -10.11 6.55
N TYR A 93 4.90 -8.79 6.79
CA TYR A 93 6.09 -7.94 6.71
C TYR A 93 6.23 -7.13 8.00
N PRO A 94 6.53 -7.79 9.15
CA PRO A 94 6.55 -7.12 10.45
C PRO A 94 7.45 -5.89 10.46
N GLY A 95 6.91 -4.78 10.95
CA GLY A 95 7.66 -3.53 11.10
C GLY A 95 7.90 -2.75 9.82
N ARG A 96 7.38 -3.21 8.67
CA ARG A 96 7.64 -2.55 7.38
C ARG A 96 6.46 -1.78 6.83
N LEU A 97 5.26 -2.02 7.32
CA LEU A 97 4.04 -1.36 6.86
C LEU A 97 3.29 -0.75 8.05
N GLU A 98 3.15 0.57 8.04
CA GLU A 98 2.28 1.29 8.97
C GLU A 98 1.02 1.70 8.23
N ILE A 99 -0.13 1.48 8.85
CA ILE A 99 -1.43 1.78 8.26
C ILE A 99 -2.06 2.94 9.01
N ILE A 100 -2.36 4.02 8.30
CA ILE A 100 -3.00 5.21 8.85
C ILE A 100 -4.39 5.34 8.23
N CYS A 101 -5.42 5.31 9.08
CA CYS A 101 -6.79 5.53 8.64
C CYS A 101 -7.05 7.03 8.64
N ALA A 102 -6.91 7.66 7.48
CA ALA A 102 -7.07 9.11 7.35
C ALA A 102 -7.35 9.49 5.91
N ASP A 103 -7.88 10.69 5.72
CA ASP A 103 -7.95 11.33 4.42
C ASP A 103 -6.58 11.98 4.14
N ALA A 104 -5.97 11.64 3.02
CA ALA A 104 -4.65 12.15 2.65
C ALA A 104 -4.61 13.68 2.55
N GLN A 105 -5.73 14.33 2.23
CA GLN A 105 -5.81 15.78 2.16
C GLN A 105 -5.66 16.44 3.53
N HIS A 106 -5.93 15.70 4.61
CA HIS A 106 -5.89 16.20 5.99
C HIS A 106 -4.79 15.53 6.82
N PHE A 107 -3.90 14.78 6.18
CA PHE A 107 -2.84 14.05 6.85
C PHE A 107 -1.48 14.68 6.56
N ASP A 108 -0.74 15.00 7.62
CA ASP A 108 0.61 15.53 7.51
C ASP A 108 1.61 14.43 7.87
N PRO A 109 2.37 13.90 6.90
CA PRO A 109 3.33 12.82 7.16
C PRO A 109 4.62 13.31 7.82
N ARG A 110 4.91 14.61 7.82
CA ARG A 110 6.21 15.14 8.26
C ARG A 110 6.62 14.68 9.65
N PRO A 111 5.74 14.63 10.66
CA PRO A 111 6.15 14.15 11.98
C PRO A 111 6.64 12.71 12.00
N LEU A 112 6.24 11.89 11.03
CA LEU A 112 6.59 10.47 10.96
C LEU A 112 7.88 10.21 10.18
N LEU A 113 8.40 11.21 9.47
CA LEU A 113 9.53 11.01 8.57
C LEU A 113 10.88 11.13 9.27
N GLY A 114 10.97 11.84 10.39
CA GLY A 114 12.22 11.95 11.15
C GLY A 114 13.40 12.46 10.34
N GLY A 115 13.16 13.29 9.33
CA GLY A 115 14.22 13.82 8.48
C GLY A 115 14.69 12.88 7.37
N THR A 116 14.09 11.70 7.22
CA THR A 116 14.44 10.77 6.14
C THR A 116 13.86 11.23 4.81
N VAL A 117 14.47 10.75 3.71
CA VAL A 117 13.93 10.99 2.38
C VAL A 117 12.62 10.23 2.24
N ALA A 118 11.61 10.90 1.70
CA ALA A 118 10.30 10.30 1.46
C ALA A 118 9.97 10.31 -0.02
N LYS A 119 9.29 9.25 -0.45
CA LYS A 119 8.71 9.14 -1.79
C LYS A 119 7.22 8.92 -1.66
N ILE A 120 6.45 9.66 -2.44
CA ILE A 120 5.00 9.50 -2.46
C ILE A 120 4.62 8.66 -3.66
N VAL A 121 3.89 7.60 -3.41
CA VAL A 121 3.42 6.67 -4.46
C VAL A 121 1.90 6.56 -4.34
N ALA A 122 1.22 6.70 -5.43
CA ALA A 122 -0.23 6.65 -5.44
C ALA A 122 -0.77 6.15 -6.76
N ASN A 123 -1.87 5.44 -6.70
CA ASN A 123 -2.72 5.14 -7.84
C ASN A 123 -4.04 5.89 -7.64
N LEU A 124 -4.17 7.02 -8.27
CA LEU A 124 -5.34 7.90 -8.11
C LEU A 124 -6.24 7.87 -9.34
#